data_c289d9a1221f9e37132255307116bef4
#
_entry.id   c289d9a1221f9e37132255307116bef4
#
_cell.length_a   1.000
_cell.length_b   1.000
_cell.length_c   1.000
_cell.angle_alpha   90.00
_cell.angle_beta   90.00
_cell.angle_gamma   90.00
#
_symmetry.space_group_name_H-M   'P 1'
#
loop_
_entity.id
_entity.type
_entity.pdbx_description
1 polymer ?
#
loop_
_entity_poly.entity_id
_entity_poly.type
_entity_poly.pdbx_seq_one_letter_code
_entity_poly.pdbx_strand_id
1 'polypeptide(L)'
;MPDHILIVDDEVEIASLIELYLKNENYAVHKFYTAKEALACIETEQLDLAILDIMLPDMSGFDLCRHIREKHTYPVIMLTAKDGEMDKITGLTLGADDYITKPFRPLEMVARV
;
A
#
# COMPACT_ATOMS: atom_id res chain seq x y z
N MET A 1 11.74 17.92 3.52
CA MET A 1 10.98 17.36 2.38
C MET A 1 10.08 16.25 2.87
N PRO A 2 8.79 16.27 2.56
CA PRO A 2 7.91 15.17 2.97
C PRO A 2 8.24 13.90 2.19
N ASP A 3 8.10 12.76 2.85
CA ASP A 3 8.19 11.48 2.18
C ASP A 3 6.94 11.26 1.33
N HIS A 4 7.09 10.58 0.20
CA HIS A 4 6.01 10.28 -0.72
C HIS A 4 5.49 8.86 -0.49
N ILE A 5 4.20 8.75 -0.20
CA ILE A 5 3.56 7.48 0.10
C ILE A 5 2.48 7.17 -0.94
N LEU A 6 2.57 5.98 -1.52
CA LEU A 6 1.57 5.48 -2.45
C LEU A 6 0.51 4.70 -1.67
N ILE A 7 -0.77 4.95 -1.97
CA ILE A 7 -1.89 4.19 -1.44
C ILE A 7 -2.69 3.62 -2.60
N VAL A 8 -2.89 2.31 -2.64
CA VAL A 8 -3.74 1.66 -3.65
C VAL A 8 -4.76 0.78 -2.93
N ASP A 9 -6.02 1.22 -2.94
CA ASP A 9 -7.13 0.50 -2.31
C ASP A 9 -8.42 0.91 -3.01
N ASP A 10 -9.21 -0.06 -3.50
CA ASP A 10 -10.45 0.23 -4.20
C ASP A 10 -11.59 0.64 -3.26
N GLU A 11 -11.44 0.44 -1.96
CA GLU A 11 -12.38 0.94 -0.97
C GLU A 11 -12.09 2.40 -0.69
N VAL A 12 -12.89 3.28 -1.30
CA VAL A 12 -12.67 4.74 -1.26
C VAL A 12 -12.57 5.27 0.17
N GLU A 13 -13.43 4.79 1.07
CA GLU A 13 -13.46 5.26 2.45
C GLU A 13 -12.16 4.91 3.19
N ILE A 14 -11.64 3.71 2.98
CA ILE A 14 -10.39 3.27 3.61
C ILE A 14 -9.21 4.06 3.07
N ALA A 15 -9.13 4.21 1.75
CA ALA A 15 -8.06 4.98 1.13
C ALA A 15 -8.06 6.43 1.62
N SER A 16 -9.23 7.04 1.71
CA SER A 16 -9.37 8.42 2.18
C SER A 16 -9.00 8.57 3.65
N LEU A 17 -9.34 7.59 4.47
CA LEU A 17 -8.99 7.59 5.89
C LEU A 17 -7.47 7.52 6.09
N ILE A 18 -6.83 6.61 5.37
CA ILE A 18 -5.36 6.48 5.42
C ILE A 18 -4.71 7.79 4.97
N GLU A 19 -5.19 8.34 3.87
CA GLU A 19 -4.68 9.61 3.35
C GLU A 19 -4.75 10.72 4.39
N LEU A 20 -5.89 10.84 5.08
CA LEU A 20 -6.09 11.87 6.09
C LEU A 20 -5.05 11.78 7.20
N TYR A 21 -4.84 10.57 7.74
CA TYR A 21 -3.91 10.38 8.84
C TYR A 21 -2.46 10.58 8.42
N LEU A 22 -2.11 10.17 7.20
CA LEU A 22 -0.74 10.36 6.69
C LEU A 22 -0.46 11.83 6.40
N LYS A 23 -1.42 12.56 5.85
CA LYS A 23 -1.27 14.00 5.63
C LYS A 23 -1.09 14.76 6.93
N ASN A 24 -1.74 14.33 8.00
CA ASN A 24 -1.56 14.91 9.33
C ASN A 24 -0.13 14.71 9.85
N GLU A 25 0.57 13.71 9.36
CA GLU A 25 1.97 13.46 9.70
C GLU A 25 2.94 14.08 8.68
N ASN A 26 2.43 14.96 7.83
CA ASN A 26 3.20 15.69 6.83
C ASN A 26 3.78 14.84 5.69
N TYR A 27 3.16 13.69 5.39
CA TYR A 27 3.52 12.91 4.21
C TYR A 27 2.82 13.45 2.96
N ALA A 28 3.48 13.34 1.82
CA ALA A 28 2.85 13.55 0.52
C ALA A 28 2.21 12.25 0.08
N VAL A 29 0.92 12.27 -0.26
CA VAL A 29 0.15 11.06 -0.55
C VAL A 29 -0.28 11.00 -2.01
N HIS A 30 -0.04 9.83 -2.63
CA HIS A 30 -0.50 9.51 -3.98
C HIS A 30 -1.51 8.37 -3.85
N LYS A 31 -2.80 8.68 -4.02
CA LYS A 31 -3.88 7.74 -3.76
C LYS A 31 -4.55 7.29 -5.05
N PHE A 32 -4.71 5.97 -5.21
CA PHE A 32 -5.34 5.37 -6.37
C PHE A 32 -6.28 4.25 -5.95
N TYR A 33 -7.24 3.94 -6.80
CA TYR A 33 -8.24 2.91 -6.53
C TYR A 33 -8.05 1.65 -7.37
N THR A 34 -7.15 1.68 -8.35
CA THR A 34 -6.83 0.55 -9.21
C THR A 34 -5.33 0.41 -9.36
N ALA A 35 -4.87 -0.82 -9.64
CA ALA A 35 -3.45 -1.06 -9.86
C ALA A 35 -2.96 -0.38 -11.14
N LYS A 36 -3.79 -0.36 -12.17
CA LYS A 36 -3.44 0.26 -13.46
C LYS A 36 -3.08 1.73 -13.29
N GLU A 37 -3.87 2.48 -12.53
CA GLU A 37 -3.58 3.88 -12.25
C GLU A 37 -2.30 4.04 -11.43
N ALA A 38 -2.10 3.14 -10.45
CA ALA A 38 -0.93 3.18 -9.60
C ALA A 38 0.36 2.87 -10.36
N LEU A 39 0.32 2.00 -11.36
CA LEU A 39 1.50 1.66 -12.15
C LEU A 39 2.13 2.88 -12.81
N ALA A 40 1.32 3.78 -13.33
CA ALA A 40 1.83 5.02 -13.92
C ALA A 40 2.58 5.86 -12.89
N CYS A 41 2.04 5.96 -11.68
CA CYS A 41 2.70 6.68 -10.58
C CYS A 41 4.00 5.99 -10.15
N ILE A 42 3.99 4.67 -10.05
CA ILE A 42 5.17 3.90 -9.65
C ILE A 42 6.34 4.14 -10.63
N GLU A 43 6.04 4.26 -11.91
CA GLU A 43 7.06 4.45 -12.94
C GLU A 43 7.57 5.87 -13.05
N THR A 44 6.76 6.87 -12.68
CA THR A 44 7.09 8.28 -12.91
C THR A 44 7.45 9.05 -11.66
N GLU A 45 6.98 8.60 -10.48
CA GLU A 45 7.20 9.31 -9.22
C GLU A 45 8.22 8.61 -8.35
N GLN A 46 8.97 9.39 -7.59
CA GLN A 46 9.89 8.85 -6.60
C GLN A 46 9.13 8.64 -5.30
N LEU A 47 8.92 7.39 -4.93
CA LEU A 47 8.14 7.01 -3.76
C LEU A 47 9.05 6.49 -2.65
N ASP A 48 8.60 6.66 -1.40
CA ASP A 48 9.35 6.24 -0.22
C ASP A 48 8.71 5.05 0.49
N LEU A 49 7.42 4.80 0.21
CA LEU A 49 6.69 3.69 0.80
C LEU A 49 5.40 3.46 0.02
N ALA A 50 4.95 2.21 -0.08
CA ALA A 50 3.68 1.87 -0.71
C ALA A 50 2.79 1.08 0.25
N ILE A 51 1.50 1.42 0.26
CA ILE A 51 0.46 0.69 0.99
C ILE A 51 -0.50 0.13 -0.04
N LEU A 52 -0.57 -1.20 -0.14
CA LEU A 52 -1.31 -1.89 -1.20
C LEU A 52 -2.37 -2.81 -0.62
N ASP A 53 -3.60 -2.71 -1.11
CA ASP A 53 -4.63 -3.70 -0.83
C ASP A 53 -4.36 -4.95 -1.69
N ILE A 54 -4.54 -6.12 -1.10
CA ILE A 54 -4.38 -7.38 -1.83
C ILE A 54 -5.47 -7.55 -2.88
N MET A 55 -6.70 -7.19 -2.54
CA MET A 55 -7.89 -7.41 -3.38
C MET A 55 -8.21 -6.17 -4.21
N LEU A 56 -7.45 -5.95 -5.27
CA LEU A 56 -7.72 -4.86 -6.21
C LEU A 56 -8.57 -5.37 -7.39
N PRO A 57 -9.33 -4.47 -8.07
CA PRO A 57 -10.27 -4.93 -9.10
C PRO A 57 -9.61 -5.42 -10.39
N ASP A 58 -8.42 -4.93 -10.70
CA ASP A 58 -7.76 -5.22 -11.98
C ASP A 58 -6.48 -6.04 -11.85
N MET A 59 -5.95 -6.18 -10.64
CA MET A 59 -4.71 -6.90 -10.40
C MET A 59 -4.61 -7.24 -8.91
N SER A 60 -4.01 -8.38 -8.57
CA SER A 60 -3.71 -8.67 -7.17
C SER A 60 -2.69 -7.68 -6.62
N GLY A 61 -2.85 -7.25 -5.37
CA GLY A 61 -1.85 -6.44 -4.70
C GLY A 61 -0.48 -7.12 -4.62
N PHE A 62 -0.47 -8.46 -4.59
CA PHE A 62 0.78 -9.23 -4.64
C PHE A 62 1.52 -9.03 -5.96
N ASP A 63 0.79 -9.04 -7.08
CA ASP A 63 1.38 -8.81 -8.39
C ASP A 63 1.93 -7.39 -8.51
N LEU A 64 1.21 -6.43 -7.93
CA LEU A 64 1.65 -5.04 -7.90
C LEU A 64 2.93 -4.91 -7.07
N CYS A 65 3.00 -5.58 -5.92
CA CYS A 65 4.19 -5.60 -5.06
C CYS A 65 5.39 -6.18 -5.81
N ARG A 66 5.17 -7.30 -6.51
CA ARG A 66 6.23 -7.91 -7.31
C ARG A 66 6.73 -6.97 -8.40
N HIS A 67 5.82 -6.25 -9.05
CA HIS A 67 6.18 -5.26 -10.07
C HIS A 67 7.05 -4.15 -9.47
N ILE A 68 6.70 -3.66 -8.28
CA ILE A 68 7.50 -2.67 -7.57
C ILE A 68 8.90 -3.21 -7.31
N ARG A 69 9.02 -4.45 -6.84
CA ARG A 69 10.29 -5.06 -6.48
C ARG A 69 11.23 -5.30 -7.65
N GLU A 70 10.73 -5.31 -8.87
CA GLU A 70 11.57 -5.43 -10.05
C GLU A 70 12.51 -4.24 -10.23
N LYS A 71 12.11 -3.05 -9.75
CA LYS A 71 12.85 -1.82 -9.97
C LYS A 71 13.11 -0.98 -8.73
N HIS A 72 12.45 -1.28 -7.62
CA HIS A 72 12.48 -0.43 -6.43
C HIS A 72 12.65 -1.25 -5.14
N THR A 73 13.21 -0.59 -4.13
CA THR A 73 13.49 -1.23 -2.83
C THR A 73 12.76 -0.59 -1.65
N TYR A 74 11.91 0.43 -1.90
CA TYR A 74 11.20 1.07 -0.79
C TYR A 74 10.23 0.09 -0.10
N PRO A 75 9.90 0.33 1.18
CA PRO A 75 9.02 -0.58 1.93
C PRO A 75 7.62 -0.68 1.33
N VAL A 76 7.04 -1.87 1.40
CA VAL A 76 5.67 -2.14 0.98
C VAL A 76 4.90 -2.74 2.14
N ILE A 77 3.77 -2.12 2.47
CA ILE A 77 2.83 -2.61 3.49
C ILE A 77 1.60 -3.15 2.77
N MET A 78 1.24 -4.41 3.03
CA MET A 78 0.05 -5.02 2.43
C MET A 78 -1.14 -4.90 3.37
N LEU A 79 -2.29 -4.51 2.83
CA LEU A 79 -3.57 -4.54 3.55
C LEU A 79 -4.27 -5.84 3.24
N THR A 80 -4.64 -6.60 4.25
CA THR A 80 -5.22 -7.92 4.08
C THR A 80 -6.51 -8.07 4.87
N ALA A 81 -7.39 -8.97 4.44
CA ALA A 81 -8.58 -9.31 5.19
C ALA A 81 -8.22 -10.02 6.49
N LYS A 82 -9.16 -10.03 7.43
CA LYS A 82 -8.93 -10.53 8.78
C LYS A 82 -8.37 -11.96 8.86
N ASP A 83 -8.66 -12.80 7.87
CA ASP A 83 -8.24 -14.21 7.84
C ASP A 83 -7.04 -14.44 6.93
N GLY A 84 -6.26 -13.42 6.64
CA GLY A 84 -5.25 -13.43 5.58
C GLY A 84 -3.91 -14.06 5.92
N GLU A 85 -3.86 -15.12 6.77
CA GLU A 85 -2.58 -15.72 7.13
C GLU A 85 -1.83 -16.30 5.93
N MET A 86 -2.52 -16.99 5.03
CA MET A 86 -1.91 -17.51 3.82
C MET A 86 -1.45 -16.38 2.91
N ASP A 87 -2.21 -15.29 2.88
CA ASP A 87 -1.82 -14.10 2.11
C ASP A 87 -0.56 -13.47 2.67
N LYS A 88 -0.40 -13.44 4.00
CA LYS A 88 0.81 -12.92 4.64
C LYS A 88 2.05 -13.70 4.24
N ILE A 89 1.95 -15.03 4.22
CA ILE A 89 3.05 -15.90 3.82
C ILE A 89 3.42 -15.63 2.36
N THR A 90 2.43 -15.57 1.48
CA THR A 90 2.64 -15.31 0.05
C THR A 90 3.30 -13.96 -0.16
N GLY A 91 2.81 -12.92 0.51
CA GLY A 91 3.35 -11.58 0.36
C GLY A 91 4.78 -11.43 0.85
N LEU A 92 5.12 -12.06 1.98
CA LEU A 92 6.50 -12.05 2.48
C LEU A 92 7.44 -12.72 1.46
N THR A 93 6.97 -13.80 0.84
CA THR A 93 7.72 -14.47 -0.22
C THR A 93 7.94 -13.55 -1.44
N LEU A 94 6.96 -12.67 -1.74
CA LEU A 94 7.02 -11.75 -2.86
C LEU A 94 7.68 -10.41 -2.53
N GLY A 95 8.14 -10.22 -1.29
CA GLY A 95 8.94 -9.06 -0.92
C GLY A 95 8.22 -7.94 -0.20
N ALA A 96 7.02 -8.18 0.36
CA ALA A 96 6.37 -7.20 1.23
C ALA A 96 7.10 -7.12 2.57
N ASP A 97 7.16 -5.92 3.14
CA ASP A 97 7.88 -5.66 4.38
C ASP A 97 7.00 -5.77 5.62
N ASP A 98 5.69 -5.58 5.48
CA ASP A 98 4.78 -5.64 6.62
C ASP A 98 3.35 -5.91 6.14
N TYR A 99 2.48 -6.25 7.09
CA TYR A 99 1.06 -6.52 6.86
C TYR A 99 0.22 -5.83 7.91
N ILE A 100 -0.92 -5.29 7.47
CA ILE A 100 -1.93 -4.74 8.36
C ILE A 100 -3.25 -5.40 8.02
N THR A 101 -3.88 -6.01 9.01
CA THR A 101 -5.15 -6.72 8.84
C THR A 101 -6.32 -5.73 8.93
N LYS A 102 -7.24 -5.80 7.99
CA LYS A 102 -8.49 -5.03 8.03
C LYS A 102 -9.50 -5.74 8.93
N PRO A 103 -10.29 -5.05 9.73
CA PRO A 103 -10.22 -3.61 9.99
C PRO A 103 -9.02 -3.25 10.87
N PHE A 104 -8.44 -2.09 10.63
CA PHE A 104 -7.30 -1.61 11.41
C PHE A 104 -7.61 -0.28 12.07
N ARG A 105 -6.83 0.07 13.09
CA ARG A 105 -6.90 1.39 13.70
C ARG A 105 -6.00 2.35 12.92
N PRO A 106 -6.48 3.56 12.60
CA PRO A 106 -5.64 4.51 11.87
C PRO A 106 -4.29 4.80 12.53
N LEU A 107 -4.24 4.85 13.85
CA LEU A 107 -2.99 5.06 14.58
C LEU A 107 -2.02 3.89 14.41
N GLU A 108 -2.52 2.67 14.27
CA GLU A 108 -1.69 1.50 13.97
C GLU A 108 -1.02 1.64 12.61
N MET A 109 -1.79 2.11 11.61
CA MET A 109 -1.27 2.35 10.27
C MET A 109 -0.14 3.38 10.31
N VAL A 110 -0.35 4.49 10.99
CA VAL A 110 0.66 5.55 11.11
C VAL A 110 1.91 5.03 11.81
N ALA A 111 1.76 4.22 12.84
CA ALA A 111 2.89 3.66 13.59
C ALA A 111 3.75 2.74 12.73
N ARG A 112 3.15 2.04 11.74
CA ARG A 112 3.89 1.13 10.87
C ARG A 112 4.53 1.82 9.68
N VAL A 113 4.03 2.98 9.33
CA VAL A 113 4.63 3.80 8.28
C VAL A 113 5.87 4.51 8.81
#